data_a978df9d0df0e63f3fbf165a1eac72f3
#
_entry.id   a978df9d0df0e63f3fbf165a1eac72f3
#
_cell.length_a   1.000
_cell.length_b   1.000
_cell.length_c   1.000
_cell.angle_alpha   90.00
_cell.angle_beta   90.00
_cell.angle_gamma   90.00
#
_symmetry.space_group_name_H-M   'P 1'
#
loop_
_entity.id
_entity.type
_entity.pdbx_description
1 polymer ?
#
loop_
_entity_poly.entity_id
_entity_poly.type
_entity_poly.pdbx_seq_one_letter_code
_entity_poly.pdbx_strand_id
1 'polypeptide(L)'
;MAVPEPKPGLIIRYDYLWLREAAAGLDQGKGRPACLVAASDSSARPRFAVILPITHSSPAGNTVGIEIPPKVRQAIGLDHEPCWVVVSEHNVDEWPNAGLEPIPGRPGIFAYGFVPPRLFEQIKRQFLDLARQHRSPGVRR
;
A
#
# COMPACT_ATOMS: atom_id res chain seq x y z
N MET A 1 16.58 10.70 10.79
CA MET A 1 15.70 9.56 10.59
C MET A 1 15.49 9.33 9.10
N ALA A 2 15.85 8.15 8.60
CA ALA A 2 15.86 7.91 7.18
C ALA A 2 14.49 7.41 6.69
N VAL A 3 13.86 8.17 5.82
CA VAL A 3 12.67 7.75 5.10
C VAL A 3 13.12 6.87 3.94
N PRO A 4 12.51 5.69 3.71
CA PRO A 4 12.94 4.81 2.63
C PRO A 4 12.69 5.41 1.25
N GLU A 5 13.47 4.99 0.26
CA GLU A 5 13.16 5.29 -1.13
C GLU A 5 11.84 4.63 -1.53
N PRO A 6 10.95 5.32 -2.25
CA PRO A 6 9.65 4.78 -2.62
C PRO A 6 9.78 3.84 -3.83
N LYS A 7 10.27 2.63 -3.58
CA LYS A 7 10.44 1.63 -4.64
C LYS A 7 9.21 0.75 -4.75
N PRO A 8 8.71 0.46 -5.96
CA PRO A 8 7.59 -0.46 -6.14
C PRO A 8 7.86 -1.82 -5.50
N GLY A 9 6.86 -2.36 -4.81
CA GLY A 9 6.96 -3.60 -4.07
C GLY A 9 7.34 -3.46 -2.61
N LEU A 10 7.72 -2.26 -2.17
CA LEU A 10 8.05 -2.01 -0.77
C LEU A 10 6.77 -1.95 0.07
N ILE A 11 6.76 -2.69 1.18
CA ILE A 11 5.66 -2.65 2.15
C ILE A 11 6.05 -1.66 3.24
N ILE A 12 5.21 -0.64 3.42
CA ILE A 12 5.42 0.45 4.39
C ILE A 12 4.34 0.43 5.45
N ARG A 13 4.60 1.14 6.56
CA ARG A 13 3.55 1.47 7.54
C ARG A 13 2.99 2.85 7.20
N TYR A 14 1.68 2.91 6.93
CA TYR A 14 1.09 4.11 6.35
C TYR A 14 -0.34 4.31 6.85
N ASP A 15 -0.72 5.56 7.10
CA ASP A 15 -2.09 5.98 7.39
C ASP A 15 -2.90 5.98 6.09
N TYR A 16 -3.38 4.79 5.70
CA TYR A 16 -4.15 4.64 4.46
C TYR A 16 -5.59 5.13 4.66
N LEU A 17 -6.06 5.96 3.74
CA LEU A 17 -7.43 6.44 3.74
C LEU A 17 -8.26 5.66 2.73
N TRP A 18 -9.20 4.86 3.25
CA TRP A 18 -10.09 4.08 2.38
C TRP A 18 -11.03 4.99 1.60
N LEU A 19 -11.42 4.56 0.41
CA LEU A 19 -12.36 5.30 -0.42
C LEU A 19 -13.65 5.63 0.35
N ARG A 20 -14.19 4.68 1.11
CA ARG A 20 -15.40 4.89 1.92
C ARG A 20 -15.19 5.92 3.02
N GLU A 21 -13.99 5.99 3.58
CA GLU A 21 -13.64 6.98 4.61
C GLU A 21 -13.55 8.38 4.00
N ALA A 22 -12.92 8.49 2.84
CA ALA A 22 -12.83 9.77 2.12
C ALA A 22 -14.22 10.25 1.70
N ALA A 23 -15.08 9.35 1.24
CA ALA A 23 -16.46 9.68 0.86
C ALA A 23 -17.29 10.13 2.07
N ALA A 24 -16.95 9.67 3.28
CA ALA A 24 -17.58 10.10 4.53
C ALA A 24 -17.01 11.41 5.08
N GLY A 25 -16.07 12.03 4.37
CA GLY A 25 -15.46 13.31 4.77
C GLY A 25 -14.27 13.20 5.69
N LEU A 26 -13.76 11.98 5.91
CA LEU A 26 -12.57 11.78 6.72
C LEU A 26 -11.32 12.14 5.91
N ASP A 27 -10.29 12.61 6.60
CA ASP A 27 -8.98 12.93 5.99
C ASP A 27 -7.84 12.10 6.56
N GLN A 28 -8.12 11.25 7.56
CA GLN A 28 -7.16 10.35 8.18
C GLN A 28 -7.79 8.98 8.37
N GLY A 29 -6.97 7.94 8.25
CA GLY A 29 -7.37 6.56 8.49
C GLY A 29 -6.66 5.98 9.70
N LYS A 30 -6.21 4.74 9.58
CA LYS A 30 -5.40 4.05 10.58
C LYS A 30 -4.07 3.66 9.97
N GLY A 31 -3.02 3.67 10.78
CA GLY A 31 -1.75 3.07 10.40
C GLY A 31 -1.91 1.58 10.12
N ARG A 32 -1.42 1.13 8.98
CA ARG A 32 -1.46 -0.27 8.55
C ARG A 32 -0.35 -0.55 7.56
N PRO A 33 -0.02 -1.82 7.31
CA PRO A 33 0.86 -2.14 6.18
C PRO A 33 0.18 -1.75 4.87
N ALA A 34 0.98 -1.25 3.95
CA ALA A 34 0.51 -0.87 2.61
C ALA A 34 1.62 -1.11 1.60
N CYS A 35 1.25 -1.38 0.36
CA CYS A 35 2.18 -1.73 -0.70
C CYS A 35 2.36 -0.57 -1.67
N LEU A 36 3.60 -0.16 -1.90
CA LEU A 36 3.91 0.79 -2.97
C LEU A 36 3.83 0.05 -4.31
N VAL A 37 2.98 0.52 -5.21
CA VAL A 37 2.85 -0.09 -6.54
C VAL A 37 3.50 0.75 -7.62
N ALA A 38 3.65 2.04 -7.39
CA ALA A 38 4.30 2.96 -8.33
C ALA A 38 4.83 4.19 -7.58
N ALA A 39 5.82 4.84 -8.16
CA ALA A 39 6.35 6.08 -7.64
C ALA A 39 6.88 6.93 -8.79
N SER A 40 6.91 8.25 -8.60
CA SER A 40 7.52 9.17 -9.55
C SER A 40 9.02 8.89 -9.67
N ASP A 41 9.61 9.34 -10.78
CA ASP A 41 11.04 9.35 -10.95
C ASP A 41 11.72 10.06 -9.78
N SER A 42 12.93 9.61 -9.42
CA SER A 42 13.67 10.16 -8.28
C SER A 42 14.01 11.64 -8.45
N SER A 43 14.06 12.15 -9.68
CA SER A 43 14.32 13.56 -9.97
C SER A 43 13.06 14.42 -9.97
N ALA A 44 11.87 13.82 -9.93
CA ALA A 44 10.61 14.57 -9.93
C ALA A 44 10.46 15.37 -8.64
N ARG A 45 9.90 16.58 -8.76
CA ARG A 45 9.55 17.42 -7.62
C ARG A 45 8.26 18.15 -7.93
N PRO A 46 7.20 17.94 -7.14
CA PRO A 46 7.13 16.97 -6.03
C PRO A 46 7.13 15.52 -6.51
N ARG A 47 7.54 14.61 -5.64
CA ARG A 47 7.43 13.17 -5.90
C ARG A 47 6.08 12.67 -5.38
N PHE A 48 5.53 11.67 -6.07
CA PHE A 48 4.28 11.02 -5.68
C PHE A 48 4.47 9.51 -5.63
N ALA A 49 3.66 8.87 -4.81
CA ALA A 49 3.60 7.43 -4.73
C ALA A 49 2.16 6.97 -4.84
N VAL A 50 1.96 5.79 -5.44
CA VAL A 50 0.67 5.11 -5.50
C VAL A 50 0.73 3.96 -4.51
N ILE A 51 -0.22 3.95 -3.57
CA ILE A 51 -0.17 3.12 -2.37
C ILE A 51 -1.43 2.26 -2.32
N LEU A 52 -1.23 0.94 -2.19
CA LEU A 52 -2.32 -0.03 -2.07
C LEU A 52 -2.44 -0.50 -0.63
N PRO A 53 -3.65 -0.60 -0.07
CA PRO A 53 -3.81 -1.02 1.32
C PRO A 53 -3.66 -2.54 1.46
N ILE A 54 -3.20 -2.97 2.64
CA ILE A 54 -3.20 -4.37 3.04
C ILE A 54 -4.23 -4.54 4.14
N THR A 55 -5.09 -5.55 3.99
CA THR A 55 -6.20 -5.78 4.91
C THR A 55 -6.21 -7.23 5.39
N HIS A 56 -6.71 -7.44 6.62
CA HIS A 56 -7.00 -8.79 7.15
C HIS A 56 -8.39 -9.27 6.78
N SER A 57 -9.22 -8.41 6.20
CA SER A 57 -10.57 -8.78 5.77
C SER A 57 -10.52 -9.47 4.42
N SER A 58 -11.12 -10.66 4.34
CA SER A 58 -11.21 -11.38 3.06
C SER A 58 -11.97 -10.53 2.04
N PRO A 59 -11.45 -10.37 0.83
CA PRO A 59 -12.11 -9.56 -0.19
C PRO A 59 -13.51 -10.07 -0.50
N ALA A 60 -14.46 -9.14 -0.62
CA ALA A 60 -15.85 -9.45 -0.91
C ALA A 60 -16.45 -8.36 -1.80
N GLY A 61 -17.53 -8.68 -2.50
CA GLY A 61 -18.21 -7.74 -3.39
C GLY A 61 -17.30 -7.29 -4.52
N ASN A 62 -17.17 -5.97 -4.68
CA ASN A 62 -16.33 -5.38 -5.72
C ASN A 62 -14.86 -5.24 -5.32
N THR A 63 -14.51 -5.65 -4.10
CA THR A 63 -13.13 -5.60 -3.62
C THR A 63 -12.33 -6.73 -4.25
N VAL A 64 -11.22 -6.39 -4.86
CA VAL A 64 -10.27 -7.35 -5.43
C VAL A 64 -8.99 -7.29 -4.62
N GLY A 65 -8.58 -8.43 -4.07
CA GLY A 65 -7.36 -8.54 -3.28
C GLY A 65 -6.53 -9.73 -3.68
N ILE A 66 -5.22 -9.60 -3.46
CA ILE A 66 -4.26 -10.67 -3.72
C ILE A 66 -3.69 -11.07 -2.37
N GLU A 67 -3.86 -12.33 -2.01
CA GLU A 67 -3.37 -12.82 -0.73
C GLU A 67 -1.85 -12.83 -0.70
N ILE A 68 -1.28 -12.39 0.43
CA ILE A 68 0.16 -12.49 0.66
C ILE A 68 0.41 -13.87 1.29
N PRO A 69 1.19 -14.75 0.62
CA PRO A 69 1.42 -16.11 1.15
C PRO A 69 2.08 -16.08 2.55
N PRO A 70 1.80 -17.09 3.38
CA PRO A 70 2.35 -17.14 4.75
C PRO A 70 3.87 -16.99 4.82
N LYS A 71 4.61 -17.60 3.92
CA LYS A 71 6.08 -17.50 3.89
C LYS A 71 6.54 -16.07 3.62
N VAL A 72 5.83 -15.35 2.76
CA VAL A 72 6.14 -13.95 2.44
C VAL A 72 5.81 -13.07 3.65
N ARG A 73 4.65 -13.26 4.27
CA ARG A 73 4.29 -12.53 5.49
C ARG A 73 5.37 -12.67 6.56
N GLN A 74 5.80 -13.90 6.80
CA GLN A 74 6.83 -14.20 7.79
C GLN A 74 8.17 -13.53 7.43
N ALA A 75 8.56 -13.60 6.17
CA ALA A 75 9.85 -13.06 5.71
C ALA A 75 9.94 -11.55 5.84
N ILE A 76 8.84 -10.83 5.65
CA ILE A 76 8.84 -9.37 5.73
C ILE A 76 8.31 -8.84 7.07
N GLY A 77 8.05 -9.71 8.03
CA GLY A 77 7.70 -9.28 9.39
C GLY A 77 6.26 -8.83 9.59
N LEU A 78 5.34 -9.29 8.74
CA LEU A 78 3.91 -9.12 8.96
C LEU A 78 3.42 -10.13 10.00
N ASP A 79 2.22 -9.93 10.54
CA ASP A 79 1.68 -10.83 11.55
C ASP A 79 1.22 -12.17 10.96
N HIS A 80 0.67 -13.05 11.82
CA HIS A 80 0.31 -14.41 11.43
C HIS A 80 -1.03 -14.51 10.73
N GLU A 81 -1.83 -13.45 10.75
CA GLU A 81 -3.16 -13.50 10.17
C GLU A 81 -3.12 -13.38 8.65
N PRO A 82 -4.02 -14.09 7.94
CA PRO A 82 -4.13 -13.90 6.49
C PRO A 82 -4.35 -12.43 6.15
N CYS A 83 -3.72 -11.98 5.07
CA CYS A 83 -3.87 -10.62 4.61
C CYS A 83 -3.79 -10.54 3.10
N TRP A 84 -4.39 -9.50 2.56
CA TRP A 84 -4.51 -9.27 1.11
C TRP A 84 -4.07 -7.87 0.74
N VAL A 85 -3.36 -7.74 -0.37
CA VAL A 85 -3.12 -6.44 -1.00
C VAL A 85 -4.36 -6.13 -1.83
N VAL A 86 -5.05 -5.05 -1.49
CA VAL A 86 -6.24 -4.63 -2.23
C VAL A 86 -5.81 -3.82 -3.45
N VAL A 87 -6.26 -4.24 -4.63
CA VAL A 87 -5.91 -3.59 -5.91
C VAL A 87 -7.08 -2.82 -6.52
N SER A 88 -8.26 -2.88 -5.91
CA SER A 88 -9.48 -2.23 -6.40
C SER A 88 -9.67 -0.81 -5.88
N GLU A 89 -8.71 -0.28 -5.14
CA GLU A 89 -8.63 1.13 -4.77
C GLU A 89 -7.19 1.47 -4.40
N HIS A 90 -6.87 2.76 -4.32
CA HIS A 90 -5.52 3.19 -3.95
C HIS A 90 -5.51 4.60 -3.39
N ASN A 91 -4.41 4.97 -2.73
CA ASN A 91 -4.12 6.37 -2.42
C ASN A 91 -3.00 6.88 -3.33
N VAL A 92 -3.07 8.16 -3.67
CA VAL A 92 -1.95 8.90 -4.29
C VAL A 92 -1.51 9.95 -3.29
N ASP A 93 -0.26 9.95 -2.91
CA ASP A 93 0.27 10.86 -1.90
C ASP A 93 1.67 11.33 -2.29
N GLU A 94 2.05 12.49 -1.78
CA GLU A 94 3.42 12.95 -1.93
C GLU A 94 4.39 12.02 -1.20
N TRP A 95 5.64 12.03 -1.62
CA TRP A 95 6.68 11.26 -0.96
C TRP A 95 7.88 12.15 -0.65
N PRO A 96 8.34 12.20 0.62
CA PRO A 96 7.70 11.60 1.80
C PRO A 96 6.43 12.36 2.20
N ASN A 97 5.64 11.76 3.09
CA ASN A 97 4.38 12.36 3.52
C ASN A 97 4.14 12.12 5.03
N ALA A 98 3.17 12.84 5.57
CA ALA A 98 2.83 12.78 6.98
C ALA A 98 2.13 11.47 7.39
N GLY A 99 1.66 10.69 6.43
CA GLY A 99 1.01 9.41 6.68
C GLY A 99 1.98 8.26 6.96
N LEU A 100 3.27 8.45 6.67
CA LEU A 100 4.28 7.45 7.00
C LEU A 100 4.43 7.35 8.50
N GLU A 101 4.39 6.11 9.03
CA GLU A 101 4.49 5.84 10.46
C GLU A 101 5.58 4.81 10.74
N PRO A 102 6.23 4.89 11.89
CA PRO A 102 7.11 3.81 12.32
C PRO A 102 6.30 2.53 12.55
N ILE A 103 6.91 1.39 12.23
CA ILE A 103 6.33 0.10 12.57
C ILE A 103 6.24 0.01 14.10
N PRO A 104 5.09 -0.45 14.67
CA PRO A 104 4.94 -0.56 16.12
C PRO A 104 6.10 -1.36 16.73
N GLY A 105 6.71 -0.82 17.78
CA GLY A 105 7.86 -1.44 18.46
C GLY A 105 9.19 -1.31 17.73
N ARG A 106 9.23 -0.59 16.58
CA ARG A 106 10.46 -0.41 15.79
C ARG A 106 10.69 1.06 15.45
N PRO A 107 11.09 1.89 16.44
CA PRO A 107 11.27 3.33 16.22
C PRO A 107 12.21 3.62 15.04
N GLY A 108 11.83 4.57 14.20
CA GLY A 108 12.62 4.98 13.04
C GLY A 108 12.56 4.04 11.85
N ILE A 109 11.81 2.93 11.93
CA ILE A 109 11.68 1.95 10.85
C ILE A 109 10.28 2.06 10.25
N PHE A 110 10.19 2.49 8.99
CA PHE A 110 8.94 2.76 8.29
C PHE A 110 8.55 1.67 7.29
N ALA A 111 9.45 0.76 6.97
CA ALA A 111 9.23 -0.25 5.95
C ALA A 111 9.48 -1.65 6.49
N TYR A 112 8.61 -2.59 6.11
CA TYR A 112 8.72 -4.00 6.49
C TYR A 112 9.71 -4.74 5.59
N GLY A 113 9.70 -4.47 4.29
CA GLY A 113 10.52 -5.14 3.30
C GLY A 113 9.79 -5.21 1.96
N PHE A 114 10.39 -5.93 1.01
CA PHE A 114 9.85 -6.05 -0.34
C PHE A 114 9.10 -7.38 -0.51
N VAL A 115 7.97 -7.33 -1.23
CA VAL A 115 7.35 -8.57 -1.72
C VAL A 115 8.23 -9.18 -2.82
N PRO A 116 8.19 -10.52 -2.97
CA PRO A 116 8.97 -11.16 -4.04
C PRO A 116 8.55 -10.66 -5.43
N PRO A 117 9.47 -10.65 -6.41
CA PRO A 117 9.18 -10.11 -7.74
C PRO A 117 7.95 -10.71 -8.42
N ARG A 118 7.73 -12.02 -8.32
CA ARG A 118 6.55 -12.65 -8.93
C ARG A 118 5.24 -12.16 -8.33
N LEU A 119 5.21 -12.05 -7.01
CA LEU A 119 4.02 -11.54 -6.32
C LEU A 119 3.80 -10.07 -6.70
N PHE A 120 4.86 -9.29 -6.74
CA PHE A 120 4.74 -7.89 -7.14
C PHE A 120 4.22 -7.75 -8.57
N GLU A 121 4.71 -8.56 -9.51
CA GLU A 121 4.22 -8.52 -10.89
C GLU A 121 2.72 -8.83 -10.97
N GLN A 122 2.25 -9.78 -10.17
CA GLN A 122 0.82 -10.09 -10.09
C GLN A 122 0.02 -8.90 -9.56
N ILE A 123 0.49 -8.30 -8.47
CA ILE A 123 -0.16 -7.12 -7.86
C ILE A 123 -0.24 -5.99 -8.88
N LYS A 124 0.89 -5.65 -9.47
CA LYS A 124 1.00 -4.56 -10.44
C LYS A 124 0.08 -4.78 -11.64
N ARG A 125 0.10 -5.97 -12.21
CA ARG A 125 -0.70 -6.29 -13.39
C ARG A 125 -2.19 -6.18 -13.09
N GLN A 126 -2.65 -6.76 -11.98
CA GLN A 126 -4.06 -6.69 -11.62
C GLN A 126 -4.49 -5.26 -11.29
N PHE A 127 -3.65 -4.50 -10.60
CA PHE A 127 -3.94 -3.10 -10.34
C PHE A 127 -4.09 -2.31 -11.65
N LEU A 128 -3.14 -2.44 -12.57
CA LEU A 128 -3.18 -1.72 -13.84
C LEU A 128 -4.38 -2.11 -14.69
N ASP A 129 -4.74 -3.39 -14.72
CA ASP A 129 -5.90 -3.84 -15.45
C ASP A 129 -7.19 -3.21 -14.92
N LEU A 130 -7.35 -3.19 -13.58
CA LEU A 130 -8.51 -2.54 -12.97
C LEU A 130 -8.51 -1.03 -13.19
N ALA A 131 -7.35 -0.38 -13.10
CA ALA A 131 -7.23 1.05 -13.32
C ALA A 131 -7.63 1.42 -14.76
N ARG A 132 -7.23 0.63 -15.75
CA ARG A 132 -7.61 0.84 -17.15
C ARG A 132 -9.11 0.68 -17.36
N GLN A 133 -9.76 -0.13 -16.56
CA GLN A 133 -11.21 -0.35 -16.60
C GLN A 133 -11.98 0.63 -15.71
N HIS A 134 -11.31 1.61 -15.11
CA HIS A 134 -11.88 2.55 -14.13
C HIS A 134 -12.49 1.83 -12.93
N ARG A 135 -11.88 0.71 -12.52
CA ARG A 135 -12.32 -0.13 -11.39
C ARG A 135 -11.33 -0.12 -10.23
N SER A 136 -10.43 0.85 -10.19
CA SER A 136 -9.53 1.09 -9.06
C SER A 136 -9.49 2.59 -8.79
N PRO A 137 -10.55 3.14 -8.17
CA PRO A 137 -10.57 4.57 -7.86
C PRO A 137 -9.50 4.94 -6.83
N GLY A 138 -8.99 6.15 -6.93
CA GLY A 138 -7.95 6.64 -6.06
C GLY A 138 -8.41 7.78 -5.17
N VAL A 139 -7.85 7.82 -3.97
CA VAL A 139 -7.97 8.96 -3.06
C VAL A 139 -6.68 9.75 -3.14
N ARG A 140 -6.78 11.02 -3.47
CA ARG A 140 -5.64 11.92 -3.53
C ARG A 140 -5.43 12.56 -2.17
N ARG A 141 -4.26 12.36 -1.60
CA ARG A 141 -3.91 12.82 -0.25
C ARG A 141 -3.08 14.08 -0.24
#